data_4be638d46469521e070edcc42dd177bb
#
_entry.id   4be638d46469521e070edcc42dd177bb
#
_cell.length_a   1.000
_cell.length_b   1.000
_cell.length_c   1.000
_cell.angle_alpha   90.00
_cell.angle_beta   90.00
_cell.angle_gamma   90.00
#
_symmetry.space_group_name_H-M   'P 1'
#
loop_
_entity.id
_entity.type
_entity.pdbx_description
1 polymer ?
#
loop_
_entity_poly.entity_id
_entity_poly.type
_entity_poly.pdbx_seq_one_letter_code
_entity_poly.pdbx_strand_id
1 'polypeptide(L)'
;MKLSYALSEILKHGTNRTWWRSRLLSRVVSRYYATRENSGTRLVNEDWDNAIILDACRYDLFEETYSEFDIKGELRKRTSLESATPGFLHENFADETFHDLVYVSANPYISTELAASQFHDIVHVWKD
;
A
#
# COMPACT_ATOMS: atom_id res chain seq x y z
N MET A 1 13.87 8.18 18.21
CA MET A 1 13.30 9.48 17.78
C MET A 1 13.68 10.50 18.84
N LYS A 2 14.42 11.55 18.48
CA LYS A 2 15.07 12.43 19.46
C LYS A 2 14.05 13.29 20.18
N LEU A 3 14.09 13.31 21.52
CA LEU A 3 13.23 14.13 22.40
C LEU A 3 13.22 15.61 21.97
N SER A 4 14.36 16.11 21.47
CA SER A 4 14.52 17.47 20.97
C SER A 4 13.60 17.82 19.80
N TYR A 5 13.31 16.88 18.89
CA TYR A 5 12.39 17.11 17.80
C TYR A 5 10.94 17.23 18.28
N ALA A 6 10.53 16.34 19.19
CA ALA A 6 9.18 16.37 19.75
C ALA A 6 8.90 17.68 20.53
N LEU A 7 9.89 18.17 21.26
CA LEU A 7 9.78 19.45 21.99
C LEU A 7 9.70 20.65 21.03
N SER A 8 10.48 20.67 19.95
CA SER A 8 10.44 21.75 18.95
C SER A 8 9.10 21.81 18.22
N GLU A 9 8.49 20.67 17.93
CA GLU A 9 7.16 20.58 17.32
C GLU A 9 6.06 21.07 18.26
N ILE A 10 6.13 20.71 19.53
CA ILE A 10 5.19 21.17 20.56
C ILE A 10 5.30 22.69 20.73
N LEU A 11 6.51 23.26 20.74
CA LEU A 11 6.69 24.71 20.85
C LEU A 11 6.14 25.47 19.65
N LYS A 12 6.25 24.90 18.42
CA LYS A 12 5.73 25.53 17.20
C LYS A 12 4.22 25.45 17.06
N HIS A 13 3.62 24.35 17.49
CA HIS A 13 2.22 24.03 17.18
C HIS A 13 1.35 23.79 18.42
N GLY A 14 1.88 23.98 19.63
CA GLY A 14 1.22 23.64 20.90
C GLY A 14 -0.10 24.36 21.15
N THR A 15 -0.30 25.54 20.55
CA THR A 15 -1.55 26.31 20.64
C THR A 15 -2.57 25.91 19.55
N ASN A 16 -2.17 25.10 18.56
CA ASN A 16 -3.05 24.73 17.45
C ASN A 16 -3.90 23.50 17.80
N ARG A 17 -5.19 23.74 18.05
CA ARG A 17 -6.17 22.69 18.38
C ARG A 17 -6.28 21.61 17.29
N THR A 18 -6.18 22.00 16.02
CA THR A 18 -6.27 21.07 14.89
C THR A 18 -5.04 20.15 14.84
N TRP A 19 -3.87 20.67 15.18
CA TRP A 19 -2.63 19.88 15.26
C TRP A 19 -2.70 18.82 16.36
N TRP A 20 -3.20 19.17 17.53
CA TRP A 20 -3.40 18.21 18.63
C TRP A 20 -4.43 17.15 18.29
N ARG A 21 -5.55 17.56 17.69
CA ARG A 21 -6.62 16.66 17.29
C ARG A 21 -6.13 15.63 16.25
N SER A 22 -5.42 16.07 15.21
CA SER A 22 -4.88 15.16 14.19
C SER A 22 -3.85 14.19 14.79
N ARG A 23 -2.99 14.66 15.70
CA ARG A 23 -1.96 13.84 16.34
C ARG A 23 -2.53 12.83 17.34
N LEU A 24 -3.58 13.21 18.04
CA LEU A 24 -4.30 12.31 18.96
C LEU A 24 -5.07 11.24 18.14
N LEU A 25 -5.80 11.68 17.13
CA LEU A 25 -6.55 10.78 16.25
C LEU A 25 -5.62 9.79 15.55
N SER A 26 -4.48 10.25 15.01
CA SER A 26 -3.53 9.33 14.36
C SER A 26 -2.99 8.27 15.32
N ARG A 27 -2.71 8.63 16.59
CA ARG A 27 -2.26 7.66 17.60
C ARG A 27 -3.34 6.64 17.97
N VAL A 28 -4.59 7.11 18.15
CA VAL A 28 -5.72 6.25 18.48
C VAL A 28 -6.00 5.30 17.31
N VAL A 29 -6.03 5.83 16.10
CA VAL A 29 -6.24 5.04 14.87
C VAL A 29 -5.12 4.03 14.68
N SER A 30 -3.84 4.45 14.78
CA SER A 30 -2.71 3.53 14.65
C SER A 30 -2.74 2.42 15.70
N ARG A 31 -3.11 2.76 16.96
CA ARG A 31 -3.20 1.75 18.01
C ARG A 31 -4.38 0.80 17.81
N TYR A 32 -5.51 1.31 17.32
CA TYR A 32 -6.68 0.51 16.99
C TYR A 32 -6.37 -0.51 15.88
N TYR A 33 -5.68 -0.09 14.82
CA TYR A 33 -5.27 -0.99 13.73
C TYR A 33 -4.14 -1.93 14.13
N ALA A 34 -3.20 -1.51 14.96
CA ALA A 34 -2.12 -2.37 15.46
C ALA A 34 -2.62 -3.51 16.38
N THR A 35 -3.80 -3.38 16.97
CA THR A 35 -4.40 -4.45 17.81
C THR A 35 -5.35 -5.37 17.04
N ARG A 36 -5.66 -5.05 15.80
CA ARG A 36 -6.43 -5.95 14.92
C ARG A 36 -5.48 -6.86 14.18
N GLU A 37 -5.77 -8.14 14.22
CA GLU A 37 -5.15 -9.08 13.26
C GLU A 37 -5.40 -8.55 11.87
N ASN A 38 -4.33 -8.36 11.11
CA ASN A 38 -4.43 -7.91 9.73
C ASN A 38 -4.98 -9.07 8.90
N SER A 39 -6.29 -9.10 8.74
CA SER A 39 -7.01 -10.10 7.97
C SER A 39 -7.02 -9.80 6.46
N GLY A 40 -6.09 -8.97 6.03
CA GLY A 40 -5.95 -8.62 4.61
C GLY A 40 -5.47 -9.81 3.78
N THR A 41 -5.68 -9.72 2.48
CA THR A 41 -5.28 -10.73 1.51
C THR A 41 -3.97 -10.33 0.85
N ARG A 42 -3.00 -11.24 0.83
CA ARG A 42 -1.78 -11.09 0.02
C ARG A 42 -2.11 -11.38 -1.44
N LEU A 43 -1.71 -10.48 -2.32
CA LEU A 43 -1.92 -10.62 -3.76
C LEU A 43 -1.25 -11.90 -4.32
N VAL A 44 -0.07 -12.20 -3.84
CA VAL A 44 0.73 -13.35 -4.29
C VAL A 44 0.14 -14.72 -3.92
N ASN A 45 -0.82 -14.74 -2.99
CA ASN A 45 -1.51 -15.97 -2.59
C ASN A 45 -2.79 -16.23 -3.41
N GLU A 46 -3.20 -15.28 -4.26
CA GLU A 46 -4.34 -15.45 -5.13
C GLU A 46 -3.90 -16.14 -6.44
N ASP A 47 -4.81 -16.90 -7.05
CA ASP A 47 -4.57 -17.63 -8.30
C ASP A 47 -4.76 -16.69 -9.50
N TRP A 48 -3.66 -16.30 -10.13
CA TRP A 48 -3.65 -15.42 -11.31
C TRP A 48 -2.43 -15.65 -12.20
N ASP A 49 -2.61 -15.59 -13.51
CA ASP A 49 -1.52 -15.59 -14.49
C ASP A 49 -1.00 -14.17 -14.75
N ASN A 50 -1.89 -13.17 -14.67
CA ASN A 50 -1.55 -11.76 -14.85
C ASN A 50 -2.32 -10.91 -13.85
N ALA A 51 -1.65 -9.97 -13.18
CA ALA A 51 -2.25 -9.04 -12.26
C ALA A 51 -2.04 -7.59 -12.71
N ILE A 52 -3.09 -6.78 -12.70
CA ILE A 52 -3.02 -5.34 -12.95
C ILE A 52 -3.39 -4.62 -11.66
N ILE A 53 -2.42 -3.88 -11.10
CA ILE A 53 -2.62 -3.12 -9.86
C ILE A 53 -2.92 -1.67 -10.23
N LEU A 54 -4.16 -1.24 -9.99
CA LEU A 54 -4.59 0.14 -10.18
C LEU A 54 -4.42 0.89 -8.86
N ASP A 55 -3.38 1.74 -8.79
CA ASP A 55 -3.11 2.54 -7.59
C ASP A 55 -4.25 3.54 -7.33
N ALA A 56 -4.56 3.73 -6.05
CA ALA A 56 -5.63 4.60 -5.55
C ALA A 56 -7.06 4.30 -6.10
N CYS A 57 -7.27 3.16 -6.75
CA CYS A 57 -8.59 2.75 -7.20
C CYS A 57 -9.43 2.25 -6.02
N ARG A 58 -10.50 2.97 -5.70
CA ARG A 58 -11.42 2.59 -4.63
C ARG A 58 -12.44 1.57 -5.15
N TYR A 59 -12.73 0.56 -4.31
CA TYR A 59 -13.68 -0.50 -4.66
C TYR A 59 -15.07 0.05 -5.01
N ASP A 60 -15.60 1.00 -4.24
CA ASP A 60 -16.93 1.59 -4.44
C ASP A 60 -17.05 2.30 -5.80
N LEU A 61 -16.04 3.08 -6.19
CA LEU A 61 -16.02 3.73 -7.51
C LEU A 61 -15.91 2.71 -8.65
N PHE A 62 -15.09 1.67 -8.45
CA PHE A 62 -14.98 0.61 -9.45
C PHE A 62 -16.28 -0.17 -9.59
N GLU A 63 -16.97 -0.48 -8.49
CA GLU A 63 -18.25 -1.18 -8.47
C GLU A 63 -19.34 -0.39 -9.19
N GLU A 64 -19.40 0.95 -9.01
CA GLU A 64 -20.36 1.82 -9.69
C GLU A 64 -20.16 1.81 -11.22
N THR A 65 -18.91 1.76 -11.68
CA THR A 65 -18.56 1.83 -13.11
C THR A 65 -18.37 0.48 -13.78
N TYR A 66 -18.20 -0.59 -12.99
CA TYR A 66 -17.89 -1.94 -13.49
C TYR A 66 -18.88 -2.44 -14.54
N SER A 67 -20.20 -2.15 -14.36
CA SER A 67 -21.24 -2.57 -15.27
C SER A 67 -21.24 -1.81 -16.62
N GLU A 68 -20.53 -0.68 -16.71
CA GLU A 68 -20.41 0.10 -17.94
C GLU A 68 -19.36 -0.48 -18.90
N PHE A 69 -18.50 -1.36 -18.39
CA PHE A 69 -17.43 -1.99 -19.15
C PHE A 69 -17.77 -3.47 -19.41
N ASP A 70 -17.48 -3.94 -20.61
CA ASP A 70 -17.61 -5.38 -20.96
C ASP A 70 -16.46 -6.22 -20.35
N ILE A 71 -16.29 -6.12 -19.03
CA ILE A 71 -15.31 -6.90 -18.28
C ILE A 71 -15.96 -8.21 -17.87
N LYS A 72 -15.49 -9.30 -18.47
CA LYS A 72 -15.92 -10.65 -18.12
C LYS A 72 -15.15 -11.10 -16.87
N GLY A 73 -15.88 -11.45 -15.82
CA GLY A 73 -15.28 -11.93 -14.59
C GLY A 73 -16.17 -11.72 -13.38
N GLU A 74 -15.62 -11.98 -12.21
CA GLU A 74 -16.29 -11.81 -10.93
C GLU A 74 -15.65 -10.62 -10.19
N LEU A 75 -16.47 -9.66 -9.75
CA LEU A 75 -16.03 -8.58 -8.88
C LEU A 75 -16.03 -9.04 -7.43
N ARG A 76 -14.87 -9.05 -6.80
CA ARG A 76 -14.70 -9.43 -5.39
C ARG A 76 -14.10 -8.29 -4.59
N LYS A 77 -14.68 -8.01 -3.43
CA LYS A 77 -14.12 -7.10 -2.44
C LYS A 77 -13.07 -7.81 -1.60
N ARG A 78 -11.88 -7.23 -1.52
CA ARG A 78 -10.79 -7.69 -0.65
C ARG A 78 -10.29 -6.55 0.23
N THR A 79 -9.70 -6.88 1.36
CA THR A 79 -9.01 -5.90 2.22
C THR A 79 -7.53 -6.00 1.95
N SER A 80 -6.90 -4.88 1.60
CA SER A 80 -5.46 -4.82 1.47
C SER A 80 -4.78 -4.95 2.84
N LEU A 81 -3.61 -5.59 2.87
CA LEU A 81 -2.78 -5.67 4.07
C LEU A 81 -2.27 -4.30 4.51
N GLU A 82 -1.97 -3.44 3.53
CA GLU A 82 -1.47 -2.09 3.76
C GLU A 82 -2.13 -1.07 2.82
N SER A 83 -2.18 0.17 3.27
CA SER A 83 -2.80 1.28 2.54
C SER A 83 -1.80 2.18 1.81
N ALA A 84 -0.51 2.02 2.10
CA ALA A 84 0.58 2.79 1.49
C ALA A 84 1.45 1.89 0.62
N THR A 85 1.93 2.42 -0.52
CA THR A 85 2.71 1.64 -1.49
C THR A 85 3.92 0.92 -0.88
N PRO A 86 4.77 1.54 -0.04
CA PRO A 86 5.90 0.81 0.56
C PRO A 86 5.46 -0.39 1.40
N GLY A 87 4.47 -0.22 2.27
CA GLY A 87 3.93 -1.31 3.07
C GLY A 87 3.27 -2.40 2.23
N PHE A 88 2.51 -2.01 1.20
CA PHE A 88 1.90 -2.97 0.26
C PHE A 88 2.96 -3.83 -0.45
N LEU A 89 4.04 -3.21 -0.93
CA LEU A 89 5.13 -3.93 -1.60
C LEU A 89 5.82 -4.88 -0.61
N HIS A 90 6.12 -4.40 0.60
CA HIS A 90 6.75 -5.21 1.64
C HIS A 90 5.91 -6.43 2.00
N GLU A 91 4.65 -6.23 2.36
CA GLU A 91 3.75 -7.31 2.81
C GLU A 91 3.45 -8.34 1.71
N ASN A 92 3.46 -7.93 0.45
CA ASN A 92 3.20 -8.87 -0.65
C ASN A 92 4.45 -9.57 -1.17
N PHE A 93 5.62 -8.90 -1.20
CA PHE A 93 6.75 -9.40 -1.97
C PHE A 93 8.07 -9.54 -1.21
N ALA A 94 8.26 -8.88 -0.02
CA ALA A 94 9.59 -8.77 0.57
C ALA A 94 10.22 -10.11 1.02
N ASP A 95 9.41 -11.05 1.48
CA ASP A 95 9.88 -12.28 2.11
C ASP A 95 10.03 -13.47 1.15
N GLU A 96 9.72 -13.27 -0.12
CA GLU A 96 9.68 -14.35 -1.11
C GLU A 96 10.47 -13.99 -2.36
N THR A 97 10.81 -15.02 -3.15
CA THR A 97 11.48 -14.87 -4.45
C THR A 97 10.59 -15.44 -5.54
N PHE A 98 10.37 -14.65 -6.59
CA PHE A 98 9.45 -14.94 -7.67
C PHE A 98 10.22 -15.07 -8.98
N HIS A 99 10.79 -16.23 -9.24
CA HIS A 99 11.64 -16.48 -10.42
C HIS A 99 10.89 -16.49 -11.76
N ASP A 100 9.58 -16.60 -11.74
CA ASP A 100 8.68 -16.64 -12.88
C ASP A 100 7.83 -15.36 -13.03
N LEU A 101 8.00 -14.37 -12.15
CA LEU A 101 7.23 -13.15 -12.15
C LEU A 101 8.02 -11.98 -12.74
N VAL A 102 7.44 -11.31 -13.74
CA VAL A 102 7.91 -10.03 -14.26
C VAL A 102 7.05 -8.90 -13.68
N TYR A 103 7.68 -7.96 -12.98
CA TYR A 103 7.00 -6.81 -12.39
C TYR A 103 7.18 -5.57 -13.26
N VAL A 104 6.13 -5.13 -13.94
CA VAL A 104 6.12 -3.88 -14.73
C VAL A 104 5.58 -2.74 -13.88
N SER A 105 6.35 -1.69 -13.64
CA SER A 105 5.96 -0.63 -12.72
C SER A 105 6.24 0.78 -13.24
N ALA A 106 5.25 1.65 -13.11
CA ALA A 106 5.39 3.10 -13.24
C ALA A 106 5.72 3.78 -11.90
N ASN A 107 5.75 3.03 -10.78
CA ASN A 107 6.00 3.57 -9.45
C ASN A 107 7.47 3.37 -9.05
N PRO A 108 8.22 4.46 -8.71
CA PRO A 108 9.64 4.36 -8.35
C PRO A 108 9.90 3.63 -7.02
N TYR A 109 8.93 3.50 -6.13
CA TYR A 109 9.09 2.82 -4.85
C TYR A 109 9.53 1.36 -4.98
N ILE A 110 9.19 0.68 -6.09
CA ILE A 110 9.62 -0.70 -6.28
C ILE A 110 11.14 -0.86 -6.24
N SER A 111 11.88 0.12 -6.75
CA SER A 111 13.35 0.09 -6.76
C SER A 111 13.98 0.32 -5.37
N THR A 112 13.24 0.90 -4.44
CA THR A 112 13.73 1.21 -3.08
C THR A 112 13.29 0.19 -2.05
N GLU A 113 12.14 -0.44 -2.28
CA GLU A 113 11.53 -1.35 -1.30
C GLU A 113 11.85 -2.82 -1.58
N LEU A 114 12.12 -3.18 -2.85
CA LEU A 114 12.33 -4.57 -3.24
C LEU A 114 13.65 -4.75 -4.00
N ALA A 115 14.31 -5.89 -3.77
CA ALA A 115 15.50 -6.25 -4.50
C ALA A 115 15.12 -6.81 -5.89
N ALA A 116 15.82 -6.36 -6.94
CA ALA A 116 15.60 -6.86 -8.30
C ALA A 116 15.79 -8.38 -8.41
N SER A 117 16.65 -8.95 -7.56
CA SER A 117 16.89 -10.40 -7.50
C SER A 117 15.71 -11.24 -6.99
N GLN A 118 14.68 -10.60 -6.45
CA GLN A 118 13.47 -11.29 -5.99
C GLN A 118 12.54 -11.68 -7.14
N PHE A 119 12.70 -11.07 -8.32
CA PHE A 119 11.83 -11.29 -9.47
C PHE A 119 12.63 -11.87 -10.64
N HIS A 120 11.93 -12.45 -11.60
CA HIS A 120 12.54 -12.81 -12.89
C HIS A 120 13.07 -11.54 -13.58
N ASP A 121 12.25 -10.47 -13.60
CA ASP A 121 12.64 -9.16 -14.11
C ASP A 121 11.78 -8.05 -13.48
N ILE A 122 12.34 -6.82 -13.43
CA ILE A 122 11.59 -5.60 -13.06
C ILE A 122 11.74 -4.58 -14.19
N VAL A 123 10.64 -4.30 -14.87
CA VAL A 123 10.58 -3.29 -15.94
C VAL A 123 10.12 -1.95 -15.38
N HIS A 124 10.98 -0.95 -15.44
CA HIS A 124 10.71 0.41 -14.99
C HIS A 124 10.23 1.28 -16.15
N VAL A 125 8.94 1.57 -16.22
CA VAL A 125 8.33 2.32 -17.34
C VAL A 125 8.79 3.77 -17.44
N TRP A 126 9.35 4.34 -16.38
CA TRP A 126 9.82 5.75 -16.34
C TRP A 126 11.31 5.92 -16.65
N LYS A 127 12.05 4.85 -16.93
CA LYS A 127 13.52 4.89 -17.12
C LYS A 127 13.97 4.90 -18.57
N ASP A 128 13.06 5.07 -19.52
CA ASP A 128 13.38 5.17 -20.95
C ASP A 128 13.99 6.54 -21.31
#